data_fb3e581a33947805eee434c4ea3c6414
#
_entry.id   fb3e581a33947805eee434c4ea3c6414
#
_cell.length_a   1.000
_cell.length_b   1.000
_cell.length_c   1.000
_cell.angle_alpha   90.00
_cell.angle_beta   90.00
_cell.angle_gamma   90.00
#
_symmetry.space_group_name_H-M   'P 1'
#
loop_
_entity.id
_entity.type
_entity.pdbx_description
1 polymer ?
#
loop_
_entity_poly.entity_id
_entity_poly.type
_entity_poly.pdbx_seq_one_letter_code
_entity_poly.pdbx_strand_id
1 'polypeptide(L)'
;MGFYTTSIKWVTGAVFTALLVACGGDSSSTMGSVSEEGMLWDSQSAMTEPMDDVYLPTIRVSGSYWIELSPVVVAAQSFYPVAISIGEGGITRITSGEADIATNAETQLLRESLVNPDLRIIATVTESFYRLVGKRSSGIGSLADLAGKRVMVPYNTSANYYLVAILAEVGLTEEDITLVPFPRLEAGVKASMDYMSQAMLAGEADVIAIWEPEPASAIEELGDDAIVLQDRSVYREVFNLHARASDLADPDKRRAIVTFLRALIEATEALRQNPGPYWPQIAEVISYSEEEIAGGWPEMEFPVQIVPDMLDVLETEEAWVAKEKDRMPRSRDELARFIDYSPLVEAMSGS
;
A
#
# COMPACT_ATOMS: atom_id res chain seq x y z
N MET A 1 -53.05 -7.02 3.61
CA MET A 1 -53.48 -7.93 4.69
C MET A 1 -52.60 -9.14 4.68
N GLY A 2 -51.88 -9.40 5.77
CA GLY A 2 -51.04 -10.59 5.95
C GLY A 2 -49.75 -10.26 6.71
N PHE A 3 -49.86 -10.09 8.03
CA PHE A 3 -48.72 -9.97 8.94
C PHE A 3 -48.15 -11.36 9.24
N TYR A 4 -46.86 -11.54 9.15
CA TYR A 4 -46.16 -12.68 9.77
C TYR A 4 -45.16 -12.13 10.79
N THR A 5 -45.53 -12.34 12.05
CA THR A 5 -44.68 -12.19 13.24
C THR A 5 -43.92 -13.51 13.45
N THR A 6 -42.61 -13.43 13.57
CA THR A 6 -41.81 -14.59 14.01
C THR A 6 -41.06 -14.23 15.31
N SER A 7 -41.32 -15.03 16.30
CA SER A 7 -40.92 -14.87 17.70
C SER A 7 -39.46 -15.19 17.95
N ILE A 8 -38.83 -14.34 18.77
CA ILE A 8 -37.47 -14.54 19.32
C ILE A 8 -37.59 -15.48 20.54
N LYS A 9 -36.79 -16.56 20.51
CA LYS A 9 -36.58 -17.42 21.71
C LYS A 9 -35.27 -17.06 22.39
N TRP A 10 -35.36 -16.64 23.63
CA TRP A 10 -34.24 -16.52 24.56
C TRP A 10 -33.86 -17.90 25.11
N VAL A 11 -32.57 -18.21 25.14
CA VAL A 11 -32.03 -19.35 25.89
C VAL A 11 -31.18 -18.79 27.02
N THR A 12 -31.64 -19.08 28.20
CA THR A 12 -31.07 -18.70 29.50
C THR A 12 -29.87 -19.56 29.89
N GLY A 13 -28.92 -18.93 30.58
CA GLY A 13 -27.63 -19.48 30.97
C GLY A 13 -27.63 -20.61 32.00
N ALA A 14 -26.46 -21.18 32.14
CA ALA A 14 -26.08 -22.06 33.25
C ALA A 14 -24.80 -21.54 33.89
N VAL A 15 -24.91 -21.23 35.17
CA VAL A 15 -23.83 -20.88 36.09
C VAL A 15 -23.20 -22.18 36.59
N PHE A 16 -21.89 -22.32 36.47
CA PHE A 16 -21.16 -23.40 37.16
C PHE A 16 -20.35 -22.81 38.32
N THR A 17 -20.76 -23.23 39.52
CA THR A 17 -20.09 -22.96 40.78
C THR A 17 -19.08 -24.08 41.02
N ALA A 18 -17.81 -23.76 41.20
CA ALA A 18 -16.79 -24.74 41.62
C ALA A 18 -16.57 -24.69 43.13
N LEU A 19 -16.71 -25.85 43.78
CA LEU A 19 -16.48 -26.08 45.22
C LEU A 19 -14.97 -26.18 45.51
N LEU A 20 -14.57 -25.48 46.56
CA LEU A 20 -13.30 -25.70 47.28
C LEU A 20 -13.42 -26.93 48.18
N VAL A 21 -12.47 -27.86 48.09
CA VAL A 21 -12.24 -28.90 49.10
C VAL A 21 -10.89 -28.64 49.74
N ALA A 22 -10.91 -28.37 51.01
CA ALA A 22 -9.74 -28.33 51.89
C ALA A 22 -9.54 -29.74 52.52
N CYS A 23 -8.33 -30.23 52.50
CA CYS A 23 -7.92 -31.33 53.39
C CYS A 23 -6.65 -30.92 54.13
N GLY A 24 -6.78 -30.86 55.44
CA GLY A 24 -5.69 -30.67 56.36
C GLY A 24 -4.92 -31.98 56.65
N GLY A 25 -3.71 -31.85 57.16
CA GLY A 25 -2.86 -32.92 57.62
C GLY A 25 -1.75 -32.37 58.51
N ASP A 26 -1.95 -32.47 59.82
CA ASP A 26 -0.96 -32.20 60.85
C ASP A 26 0.20 -33.18 60.80
N SER A 27 1.41 -32.69 61.05
CA SER A 27 2.43 -33.47 61.77
C SER A 27 3.49 -32.58 62.38
N SER A 28 3.52 -32.55 63.67
CA SER A 28 4.49 -31.93 64.55
C SER A 28 5.87 -32.64 64.51
N SER A 29 6.96 -31.88 64.58
CA SER A 29 8.03 -32.11 65.54
C SER A 29 9.20 -31.13 65.49
N THR A 30 9.47 -30.62 66.65
CA THR A 30 10.75 -30.38 67.40
C THR A 30 11.59 -29.13 66.98
N MET A 31 11.74 -28.35 68.04
CA MET A 31 12.64 -27.26 68.28
C MET A 31 14.12 -27.50 67.90
N GLY A 32 14.72 -26.50 67.35
CA GLY A 32 16.15 -26.28 67.34
C GLY A 32 16.38 -24.77 67.31
N SER A 33 16.76 -24.19 68.47
CA SER A 33 17.13 -22.83 68.65
C SER A 33 18.47 -22.57 67.98
N VAL A 34 18.55 -21.60 67.02
CA VAL A 34 19.81 -20.94 66.64
C VAL A 34 19.53 -19.44 66.50
N SER A 35 20.43 -18.70 67.15
CA SER A 35 20.49 -17.27 67.38
C SER A 35 20.20 -16.37 66.21
N GLU A 36 19.47 -15.28 66.50
CA GLU A 36 19.43 -14.02 65.74
C GLU A 36 20.83 -13.43 65.61
N GLU A 37 21.36 -13.39 64.40
CA GLU A 37 22.30 -12.36 63.98
C GLU A 37 21.87 -11.82 62.66
N GLY A 38 21.67 -10.51 62.62
CA GLY A 38 21.04 -9.73 61.57
C GLY A 38 21.71 -9.80 60.21
N MET A 39 20.86 -10.04 59.20
CA MET A 39 21.09 -9.50 57.87
C MET A 39 19.93 -8.56 57.54
N LEU A 40 20.16 -7.29 57.82
CA LEU A 40 19.41 -6.21 57.24
C LEU A 40 19.60 -6.29 55.73
N TRP A 41 18.63 -6.85 55.04
CA TRP A 41 18.52 -6.66 53.59
C TRP A 41 18.14 -5.19 53.38
N ASP A 42 19.12 -4.41 52.90
CA ASP A 42 18.91 -3.07 52.42
C ASP A 42 17.97 -3.10 51.20
N SER A 43 16.68 -2.88 51.45
CA SER A 43 15.64 -2.84 50.44
C SER A 43 15.58 -1.47 49.72
N GLN A 44 16.71 -0.80 49.59
CA GLN A 44 16.86 0.44 48.84
C GLN A 44 18.02 0.36 47.88
N SER A 45 17.89 -0.32 46.79
CA SER A 45 18.64 -0.09 45.55
C SER A 45 18.20 -0.99 44.43
N ALA A 46 16.90 -1.22 44.26
CA ALA A 46 16.39 -1.42 42.92
C ALA A 46 15.97 -0.03 42.41
N MET A 47 16.97 0.83 42.19
CA MET A 47 16.77 1.90 41.23
C MET A 47 16.47 1.21 39.92
N THR A 48 15.18 1.11 39.57
CA THR A 48 14.75 0.99 38.20
C THR A 48 15.44 2.16 37.49
N GLU A 49 16.48 1.85 36.71
CA GLU A 49 16.97 2.79 35.72
C GLU A 49 15.72 3.32 35.01
N PRO A 50 15.53 4.64 34.90
CA PRO A 50 14.45 5.13 34.09
C PRO A 50 14.67 4.48 32.72
N MET A 51 13.66 3.76 32.23
CA MET A 51 13.63 3.38 30.81
C MET A 51 13.90 4.69 30.09
N ASP A 52 15.09 4.79 29.46
CA ASP A 52 15.40 5.89 28.60
C ASP A 52 14.16 6.10 27.75
N ASP A 53 13.56 7.30 27.83
CA ASP A 53 12.53 7.73 26.90
C ASP A 53 13.13 7.47 25.53
N VAL A 54 12.71 6.36 24.89
CA VAL A 54 13.21 6.02 23.56
C VAL A 54 12.71 7.15 22.67
N TYR A 55 13.54 8.14 22.50
CA TYR A 55 13.29 9.25 21.60
C TYR A 55 13.06 8.65 20.20
N LEU A 56 11.80 8.57 19.81
CA LEU A 56 11.43 8.21 18.45
C LEU A 56 11.54 9.49 17.62
N PRO A 57 12.50 9.56 16.70
CA PRO A 57 12.59 10.70 15.81
C PRO A 57 11.31 10.81 14.99
N THR A 58 10.82 12.02 14.84
CA THR A 58 9.66 12.32 14.00
C THR A 58 9.95 11.89 12.58
N ILE A 59 9.02 11.14 11.97
CA ILE A 59 9.07 10.77 10.56
C ILE A 59 7.91 11.45 9.82
N ARG A 60 8.19 12.01 8.65
CA ARG A 60 7.20 12.61 7.77
C ARG A 60 6.95 11.64 6.62
N VAL A 61 5.70 11.18 6.52
CA VAL A 61 5.25 10.22 5.52
C VAL A 61 4.36 10.91 4.50
N SER A 62 4.55 10.61 3.23
CA SER A 62 3.70 11.07 2.15
C SER A 62 3.30 9.91 1.25
N GLY A 63 2.15 10.04 0.58
CA GLY A 63 1.69 9.04 -0.37
C GLY A 63 0.63 9.57 -1.32
N SER A 64 0.54 8.95 -2.49
CA SER A 64 -0.58 9.17 -3.39
C SER A 64 -1.82 8.49 -2.81
N TYR A 65 -2.93 9.20 -2.73
CA TYR A 65 -4.15 8.75 -2.03
C TYR A 65 -4.96 7.76 -2.89
N TRP A 66 -4.37 6.59 -3.14
CA TRP A 66 -4.96 5.46 -3.83
C TRP A 66 -5.05 4.24 -2.93
N ILE A 67 -5.75 3.18 -3.35
CA ILE A 67 -5.90 1.94 -2.57
C ILE A 67 -4.53 1.32 -2.24
N GLU A 68 -3.55 1.47 -3.12
CA GLU A 68 -2.17 0.99 -2.95
C GLU A 68 -1.49 1.56 -1.69
N LEU A 69 -1.95 2.72 -1.19
CA LEU A 69 -1.44 3.34 0.03
C LEU A 69 -1.90 2.63 1.32
N SER A 70 -2.88 1.75 1.25
CA SER A 70 -3.54 1.14 2.42
C SER A 70 -2.58 0.61 3.48
N PRO A 71 -1.51 -0.15 3.16
CA PRO A 71 -0.57 -0.62 4.18
C PRO A 71 0.15 0.50 4.92
N VAL A 72 0.47 1.60 4.22
CA VAL A 72 1.12 2.77 4.81
C VAL A 72 0.18 3.52 5.74
N VAL A 73 -1.10 3.65 5.37
CA VAL A 73 -2.13 4.26 6.23
C VAL A 73 -2.26 3.49 7.54
N VAL A 74 -2.41 2.17 7.43
CA VAL A 74 -2.59 1.31 8.60
C VAL A 74 -1.31 1.28 9.45
N ALA A 75 -0.14 1.24 8.85
CA ALA A 75 1.14 1.35 9.56
C ALA A 75 1.23 2.66 10.35
N ALA A 76 0.95 3.78 9.70
CA ALA A 76 1.08 5.11 10.28
C ALA A 76 0.11 5.37 11.44
N GLN A 77 -1.12 4.87 11.35
CA GLN A 77 -2.19 5.18 12.29
C GLN A 77 -2.38 4.13 13.39
N SER A 78 -2.05 2.85 13.11
CA SER A 78 -2.39 1.74 14.02
C SER A 78 -1.18 0.99 14.58
N PHE A 79 -0.04 0.98 13.90
CA PHE A 79 1.13 0.18 14.26
C PHE A 79 2.39 1.00 14.59
N TYR A 80 2.52 2.22 14.08
CA TYR A 80 3.62 3.09 14.49
C TYR A 80 3.42 3.57 15.93
N PRO A 81 4.48 3.65 16.76
CA PRO A 81 4.34 3.94 18.20
C PRO A 81 3.56 5.22 18.56
N VAL A 82 3.59 6.21 17.67
CA VAL A 82 2.79 7.43 17.78
C VAL A 82 2.12 7.65 16.43
N ALA A 83 0.79 7.65 16.42
CA ALA A 83 0.03 7.85 15.19
C ALA A 83 0.46 9.13 14.46
N ILE A 84 0.77 9.01 13.18
CA ILE A 84 1.21 10.09 12.32
C ILE A 84 0.25 10.30 11.16
N SER A 85 0.10 11.55 10.76
CA SER A 85 -0.66 11.89 9.56
C SER A 85 0.19 11.67 8.30
N ILE A 86 -0.46 11.27 7.22
CA ILE A 86 0.18 11.11 5.91
C ILE A 86 -0.11 12.34 5.08
N GLY A 87 0.93 12.95 4.51
CA GLY A 87 0.77 14.04 3.55
C GLY A 87 0.37 13.52 2.18
N GLU A 88 -0.52 14.22 1.49
CA GLU A 88 -0.84 13.90 0.09
C GLU A 88 0.35 14.23 -0.83
N GLY A 89 0.65 13.33 -1.76
CA GLY A 89 1.70 13.47 -2.77
C GLY A 89 2.67 12.29 -2.74
N GLY A 90 3.38 12.09 -3.82
CA GLY A 90 4.31 10.97 -3.98
C GLY A 90 5.76 11.35 -3.69
N ILE A 91 6.64 10.70 -4.44
CA ILE A 91 8.10 10.81 -4.36
C ILE A 91 8.64 12.25 -4.45
N THR A 92 7.93 13.16 -5.10
CA THR A 92 8.29 14.58 -5.19
C THR A 92 8.31 15.28 -3.83
N ARG A 93 7.57 14.78 -2.83
CA ARG A 93 7.62 15.30 -1.47
C ARG A 93 8.94 14.98 -0.76
N ILE A 94 9.59 13.87 -1.13
CA ILE A 94 10.95 13.56 -0.66
C ILE A 94 11.94 14.55 -1.28
N THR A 95 11.85 14.77 -2.58
CA THR A 95 12.80 15.62 -3.32
C THR A 95 12.67 17.09 -2.95
N SER A 96 11.48 17.55 -2.58
CA SER A 96 11.25 18.90 -2.03
C SER A 96 11.66 19.05 -0.54
N GLY A 97 11.95 17.94 0.15
CA GLY A 97 12.26 17.95 1.58
C GLY A 97 11.03 18.03 2.50
N GLU A 98 9.83 17.87 1.98
CA GLU A 98 8.59 17.90 2.74
C GLU A 98 8.27 16.57 3.42
N ALA A 99 8.80 15.44 2.89
CA ALA A 99 8.69 14.11 3.47
C ALA A 99 10.06 13.45 3.63
N ASP A 100 10.16 12.51 4.56
CA ASP A 100 11.33 11.66 4.77
C ASP A 100 11.19 10.34 4.01
N ILE A 101 9.97 9.82 3.94
CA ILE A 101 9.58 8.67 3.11
C ILE A 101 8.30 8.98 2.34
N ALA A 102 8.18 8.40 1.15
CA ALA A 102 6.96 8.52 0.34
C ALA A 102 6.75 7.33 -0.58
N THR A 103 5.49 7.07 -0.93
CA THR A 103 5.13 6.03 -1.89
C THR A 103 5.01 6.58 -3.32
N ASN A 104 5.32 5.74 -4.29
CA ASN A 104 4.97 5.92 -5.69
C ASN A 104 5.22 4.65 -6.51
N ALA A 105 4.69 4.64 -7.76
CA ALA A 105 4.99 3.63 -8.76
C ALA A 105 6.47 3.66 -9.19
N GLU A 106 6.97 2.53 -9.66
CA GLU A 106 8.32 2.34 -10.20
C GLU A 106 8.65 3.29 -11.36
N THR A 107 7.68 3.52 -12.25
CA THR A 107 7.81 4.47 -13.36
C THR A 107 8.13 5.89 -12.89
N GLN A 108 7.61 6.31 -11.74
CA GLN A 108 7.88 7.63 -11.19
C GLN A 108 9.29 7.71 -10.59
N LEU A 109 9.77 6.64 -9.94
CA LEU A 109 11.18 6.58 -9.55
C LEU A 109 12.10 6.76 -10.75
N LEU A 110 11.82 6.04 -11.86
CA LEU A 110 12.65 6.11 -13.07
C LEU A 110 12.71 7.54 -13.65
N ARG A 111 11.63 8.31 -13.53
CA ARG A 111 11.57 9.70 -13.98
C ARG A 111 12.28 10.65 -13.00
N GLU A 112 11.92 10.58 -11.73
CA GLU A 112 12.42 11.49 -10.70
C GLU A 112 13.92 11.28 -10.40
N SER A 113 14.41 10.05 -10.48
CA SER A 113 15.81 9.73 -10.25
C SER A 113 16.78 10.26 -11.31
N LEU A 114 16.28 10.76 -12.44
CA LEU A 114 17.11 11.45 -13.44
C LEU A 114 17.75 12.73 -12.90
N VAL A 115 17.03 13.42 -12.01
CA VAL A 115 17.49 14.67 -11.38
C VAL A 115 17.73 14.52 -9.88
N ASN A 116 17.25 13.43 -9.29
CA ASN A 116 17.37 13.12 -7.86
C ASN A 116 18.01 11.73 -7.64
N PRO A 117 19.34 11.59 -7.87
CA PRO A 117 20.02 10.29 -7.80
C PRO A 117 20.13 9.71 -6.37
N ASP A 118 19.72 10.49 -5.36
CA ASP A 118 19.71 10.09 -3.95
C ASP A 118 18.51 9.23 -3.55
N LEU A 119 17.51 9.08 -4.43
CA LEU A 119 16.32 8.26 -4.16
C LEU A 119 16.65 6.76 -4.08
N ARG A 120 15.98 6.07 -3.16
CA ARG A 120 16.06 4.60 -2.99
C ARG A 120 14.68 4.01 -2.78
N ILE A 121 14.41 2.86 -3.41
CA ILE A 121 13.36 1.92 -3.03
C ILE A 121 13.82 1.21 -1.77
N ILE A 122 12.99 1.21 -0.73
CA ILE A 122 13.28 0.56 0.56
C ILE A 122 12.28 -0.52 0.95
N ALA A 123 11.12 -0.57 0.30
CA ALA A 123 10.11 -1.62 0.41
C ALA A 123 9.16 -1.57 -0.77
N THR A 124 8.58 -2.70 -1.15
CA THR A 124 7.36 -2.74 -1.97
C THR A 124 6.15 -2.74 -1.03
N VAL A 125 5.25 -1.80 -1.24
CA VAL A 125 4.03 -1.62 -0.43
C VAL A 125 2.91 -2.48 -0.97
N THR A 126 2.69 -2.39 -2.29
CA THR A 126 1.58 -3.06 -2.99
C THR A 126 2.02 -3.45 -4.39
N GLU A 127 1.55 -4.60 -4.86
CA GLU A 127 1.49 -4.94 -6.28
C GLU A 127 0.04 -4.77 -6.73
N SER A 128 -0.19 -3.99 -7.80
CA SER A 128 -1.52 -3.67 -8.30
C SER A 128 -1.68 -4.16 -9.74
N PHE A 129 -2.75 -4.91 -10.02
CA PHE A 129 -3.02 -5.49 -11.33
C PHE A 129 -4.01 -4.63 -12.09
N TYR A 130 -3.53 -3.92 -13.09
CA TYR A 130 -4.34 -2.99 -13.87
C TYR A 130 -5.30 -3.71 -14.82
N ARG A 131 -6.42 -3.03 -15.10
CA ARG A 131 -7.45 -3.50 -16.02
C ARG A 131 -7.79 -2.39 -17.03
N LEU A 132 -8.04 -2.79 -18.28
CA LEU A 132 -8.76 -1.95 -19.22
C LEU A 132 -10.26 -2.22 -19.04
N VAL A 133 -11.04 -1.16 -18.94
CA VAL A 133 -12.49 -1.25 -18.99
C VAL A 133 -12.98 -0.62 -20.29
N GLY A 134 -13.65 -1.40 -21.11
CA GLY A 134 -14.21 -0.97 -22.38
C GLY A 134 -15.73 -1.12 -22.41
N LYS A 135 -16.37 -0.59 -23.47
CA LYS A 135 -17.79 -0.76 -23.74
C LYS A 135 -18.03 -1.80 -24.83
N ARG A 136 -18.90 -2.79 -24.55
CA ARG A 136 -19.36 -3.76 -25.56
C ARG A 136 -20.13 -3.08 -26.67
N SER A 137 -20.92 -2.06 -26.35
CA SER A 137 -21.68 -1.25 -27.31
C SER A 137 -20.77 -0.48 -28.29
N SER A 138 -19.51 -0.25 -27.94
CA SER A 138 -18.49 0.29 -28.85
C SER A 138 -17.85 -0.76 -29.76
N GLY A 139 -18.36 -2.01 -29.74
CA GLY A 139 -17.85 -3.12 -30.55
C GLY A 139 -16.54 -3.70 -30.05
N ILE A 140 -16.34 -3.69 -28.72
CA ILE A 140 -15.15 -4.22 -28.07
C ILE A 140 -15.51 -5.59 -27.47
N GLY A 141 -14.80 -6.64 -27.88
CA GLY A 141 -14.90 -7.99 -27.38
C GLY A 141 -13.55 -8.60 -27.00
N SER A 142 -12.45 -7.98 -27.45
CA SER A 142 -11.07 -8.43 -27.23
C SER A 142 -10.09 -7.27 -27.31
N LEU A 143 -8.81 -7.51 -26.95
CA LEU A 143 -7.74 -6.51 -27.10
C LEU A 143 -7.54 -6.07 -28.56
N ALA A 144 -7.72 -6.95 -29.54
CA ALA A 144 -7.57 -6.60 -30.95
C ALA A 144 -8.61 -5.58 -31.44
N ASP A 145 -9.77 -5.50 -30.78
CA ASP A 145 -10.83 -4.55 -31.12
C ASP A 145 -10.52 -3.12 -30.63
N LEU A 146 -9.41 -2.92 -29.92
CA LEU A 146 -8.96 -1.59 -29.50
C LEU A 146 -8.50 -0.72 -30.67
N ALA A 147 -8.16 -1.31 -31.82
CA ALA A 147 -7.80 -0.57 -33.02
C ALA A 147 -8.87 0.46 -33.39
N GLY A 148 -8.47 1.74 -33.51
CA GLY A 148 -9.34 2.87 -33.83
C GLY A 148 -10.24 3.34 -32.68
N LYS A 149 -10.18 2.75 -31.50
CA LYS A 149 -10.99 3.15 -30.33
C LYS A 149 -10.41 4.37 -29.63
N ARG A 150 -11.29 5.09 -28.92
CA ARG A 150 -10.93 6.23 -28.09
C ARG A 150 -10.59 5.73 -26.69
N VAL A 151 -9.33 5.85 -26.32
CA VAL A 151 -8.79 5.38 -25.04
C VAL A 151 -8.39 6.58 -24.17
N MET A 152 -8.93 6.67 -22.96
CA MET A 152 -8.52 7.65 -21.97
C MET A 152 -7.54 7.03 -20.99
N VAL A 153 -6.39 7.69 -20.80
CA VAL A 153 -5.31 7.26 -19.91
C VAL A 153 -4.55 8.48 -19.39
N PRO A 154 -4.14 8.51 -18.11
CA PRO A 154 -3.21 9.53 -17.64
C PRO A 154 -1.82 9.34 -18.26
N TYR A 155 -1.36 10.33 -19.02
CA TYR A 155 -0.03 10.29 -19.64
C TYR A 155 1.11 10.34 -18.63
N ASN A 156 2.23 9.71 -18.99
CA ASN A 156 3.45 9.67 -18.19
C ASN A 156 3.26 8.99 -16.82
N THR A 157 2.38 8.01 -16.73
CA THR A 157 2.12 7.21 -15.54
C THR A 157 2.32 5.71 -15.83
N SER A 158 2.27 4.91 -14.78
CA SER A 158 2.19 3.45 -14.86
C SER A 158 1.03 2.95 -15.71
N ALA A 159 -0.13 3.63 -15.67
CA ALA A 159 -1.29 3.28 -16.51
C ALA A 159 -1.01 3.49 -18.00
N ASN A 160 -0.24 4.52 -18.37
CA ASN A 160 0.17 4.71 -19.76
C ASN A 160 1.17 3.63 -20.20
N TYR A 161 2.11 3.25 -19.32
CA TYR A 161 3.01 2.13 -19.61
C TYR A 161 2.23 0.83 -19.79
N TYR A 162 1.28 0.53 -18.88
CA TYR A 162 0.39 -0.64 -19.00
C TYR A 162 -0.35 -0.66 -20.34
N LEU A 163 -0.92 0.47 -20.76
CA LEU A 163 -1.62 0.57 -22.04
C LEU A 163 -0.69 0.20 -23.20
N VAL A 164 0.53 0.74 -23.22
CA VAL A 164 1.53 0.42 -24.26
C VAL A 164 1.87 -1.07 -24.25
N ALA A 165 2.10 -1.65 -23.07
CA ALA A 165 2.46 -3.04 -22.92
C ALA A 165 1.33 -3.98 -23.39
N ILE A 166 0.08 -3.73 -22.98
CA ILE A 166 -1.03 -4.61 -23.34
C ILE A 166 -1.48 -4.49 -24.81
N LEU A 167 -1.31 -3.33 -25.43
CA LEU A 167 -1.51 -3.16 -26.87
C LEU A 167 -0.49 -3.98 -27.67
N ALA A 168 0.75 -4.05 -27.20
CA ALA A 168 1.81 -4.80 -27.89
C ALA A 168 1.51 -6.32 -27.97
N GLU A 169 0.75 -6.88 -27.01
CA GLU A 169 0.35 -8.29 -27.02
C GLU A 169 -0.49 -8.68 -28.27
N VAL A 170 -1.16 -7.70 -28.85
CA VAL A 170 -1.97 -7.90 -30.06
C VAL A 170 -1.39 -7.18 -31.28
N GLY A 171 -0.12 -6.72 -31.19
CA GLY A 171 0.57 -6.04 -32.28
C GLY A 171 0.08 -4.62 -32.56
N LEU A 172 -0.62 -4.01 -31.61
CA LEU A 172 -1.06 -2.62 -31.67
C LEU A 172 -0.09 -1.69 -30.94
N THR A 173 -0.14 -0.42 -31.29
CA THR A 173 0.60 0.68 -30.68
C THR A 173 -0.34 1.83 -30.35
N GLU A 174 0.14 2.87 -29.69
CA GLU A 174 -0.63 4.09 -29.46
C GLU A 174 -1.05 4.81 -30.74
N GLU A 175 -0.38 4.56 -31.88
CA GLU A 175 -0.74 5.10 -33.21
C GLU A 175 -2.00 4.44 -33.78
N ASP A 176 -2.34 3.24 -33.32
CA ASP A 176 -3.51 2.46 -33.76
C ASP A 176 -4.79 2.82 -33.00
N ILE A 177 -4.72 3.67 -31.98
CA ILE A 177 -5.83 4.11 -31.14
C ILE A 177 -5.97 5.63 -31.18
N THR A 178 -7.08 6.16 -30.67
CA THR A 178 -7.27 7.59 -30.46
C THR A 178 -7.16 7.89 -28.98
N LEU A 179 -6.04 8.50 -28.57
CA LEU A 179 -5.86 8.88 -27.17
C LEU A 179 -6.74 10.09 -26.83
N VAL A 180 -7.58 9.91 -25.80
CA VAL A 180 -8.45 10.97 -25.27
C VAL A 180 -7.70 11.68 -24.13
N PRO A 181 -7.65 13.03 -24.16
CA PRO A 181 -6.98 13.76 -23.10
C PRO A 181 -7.58 13.46 -21.71
N PHE A 182 -6.73 13.07 -20.76
CA PHE A 182 -7.11 12.99 -19.36
C PHE A 182 -7.30 14.41 -18.80
N PRO A 183 -8.47 14.76 -18.26
CA PRO A 183 -8.71 16.09 -17.77
C PRO A 183 -7.91 16.38 -16.49
N ARG A 184 -7.49 17.64 -16.33
CA ARG A 184 -6.93 18.16 -15.08
C ARG A 184 -7.93 19.12 -14.48
N LEU A 185 -8.85 18.59 -13.66
CA LEU A 185 -9.89 19.37 -13.03
C LEU A 185 -9.35 20.17 -11.84
N GLU A 186 -9.86 21.39 -11.65
CA GLU A 186 -9.49 22.23 -10.49
C GLU A 186 -9.85 21.60 -9.13
N ALA A 187 -10.85 20.71 -9.13
CA ALA A 187 -11.27 19.96 -7.95
C ALA A 187 -10.27 18.86 -7.50
N GLY A 188 -9.16 18.70 -8.24
CA GLY A 188 -8.08 17.78 -7.88
C GLY A 188 -8.04 16.50 -8.71
N VAL A 189 -7.08 15.65 -8.36
CA VAL A 189 -6.78 14.44 -9.14
C VAL A 189 -7.90 13.41 -9.04
N LYS A 190 -8.49 13.20 -7.83
CA LYS A 190 -9.64 12.29 -7.68
C LYS A 190 -10.81 12.69 -8.59
N ALA A 191 -11.20 13.95 -8.59
CA ALA A 191 -12.26 14.42 -9.48
C ALA A 191 -11.94 14.22 -10.98
N SER A 192 -10.66 14.34 -11.35
CA SER A 192 -10.22 14.05 -12.72
C SER A 192 -10.34 12.57 -13.05
N MET A 193 -10.15 11.69 -12.08
CA MET A 193 -10.33 10.26 -12.22
C MET A 193 -11.80 9.87 -12.30
N ASP A 194 -12.63 10.32 -11.35
CA ASP A 194 -14.08 10.11 -11.34
C ASP A 194 -14.73 10.53 -12.68
N TYR A 195 -14.10 11.47 -13.41
CA TYR A 195 -14.55 11.88 -14.73
C TYR A 195 -14.40 10.78 -15.80
N MET A 196 -13.48 9.82 -15.62
CA MET A 196 -13.21 8.79 -16.65
C MET A 196 -14.43 7.91 -16.91
N SER A 197 -15.09 7.44 -15.87
CA SER A 197 -16.35 6.67 -15.99
C SER A 197 -17.44 7.52 -16.66
N GLN A 198 -17.56 8.78 -16.26
CA GLN A 198 -18.53 9.72 -16.85
C GLN A 198 -18.25 9.96 -18.34
N ALA A 199 -16.98 10.09 -18.75
CA ALA A 199 -16.59 10.24 -20.15
C ALA A 199 -16.98 8.98 -20.98
N MET A 200 -16.88 7.80 -20.40
CA MET A 200 -17.34 6.57 -21.04
C MET A 200 -18.88 6.57 -21.23
N LEU A 201 -19.64 6.95 -20.19
CA LEU A 201 -21.10 7.06 -20.26
C LEU A 201 -21.55 8.12 -21.27
N ALA A 202 -20.86 9.27 -21.31
CA ALA A 202 -21.13 10.33 -22.28
C ALA A 202 -20.72 9.98 -23.72
N GLY A 203 -20.02 8.86 -23.91
CA GLY A 203 -19.50 8.46 -25.22
C GLY A 203 -18.30 9.27 -25.69
N GLU A 204 -17.55 9.88 -24.79
CA GLU A 204 -16.31 10.61 -25.10
C GLU A 204 -15.12 9.65 -25.18
N ALA A 205 -15.13 8.59 -24.38
CA ALA A 205 -14.18 7.48 -24.43
C ALA A 205 -14.88 6.15 -24.66
N ASP A 206 -14.21 5.21 -25.30
CA ASP A 206 -14.67 3.83 -25.49
C ASP A 206 -14.02 2.88 -24.48
N VAL A 207 -12.83 3.24 -23.98
CA VAL A 207 -12.01 2.48 -23.05
C VAL A 207 -11.31 3.43 -22.09
N ILE A 208 -11.13 2.98 -20.84
CA ILE A 208 -10.23 3.59 -19.88
C ILE A 208 -9.11 2.63 -19.50
N ALA A 209 -7.91 3.18 -19.24
CA ALA A 209 -6.75 2.50 -18.71
C ALA A 209 -6.25 3.25 -17.48
N ILE A 210 -6.41 2.67 -16.29
CA ILE A 210 -6.11 3.34 -15.02
C ILE A 210 -6.00 2.31 -13.88
N TRP A 211 -5.50 2.72 -12.73
CA TRP A 211 -5.44 1.96 -11.48
C TRP A 211 -6.79 1.99 -10.73
N GLU A 212 -6.92 1.09 -9.76
CA GLU A 212 -8.11 1.01 -8.90
C GLU A 212 -8.24 2.25 -7.98
N PRO A 213 -9.49 2.62 -7.61
CA PRO A 213 -10.76 1.89 -7.82
C PRO A 213 -11.52 2.28 -9.10
N GLU A 214 -10.99 3.12 -9.97
CA GLU A 214 -11.73 3.63 -11.13
C GLU A 214 -12.21 2.53 -12.09
N PRO A 215 -11.44 1.47 -12.40
CA PRO A 215 -11.95 0.34 -13.18
C PRO A 215 -13.14 -0.34 -12.51
N ALA A 216 -13.11 -0.54 -11.18
CA ALA A 216 -14.23 -1.12 -10.44
C ALA A 216 -15.49 -0.25 -10.56
N SER A 217 -15.37 1.06 -10.35
CA SER A 217 -16.45 2.03 -10.49
C SER A 217 -17.01 2.07 -11.89
N ALA A 218 -16.15 2.07 -12.92
CA ALA A 218 -16.58 2.04 -14.32
C ALA A 218 -17.33 0.75 -14.69
N ILE A 219 -16.92 -0.40 -14.15
CA ILE A 219 -17.61 -1.69 -14.35
C ILE A 219 -19.01 -1.63 -13.74
N GLU A 220 -19.14 -1.08 -12.54
CA GLU A 220 -20.44 -0.94 -11.87
C GLU A 220 -21.38 0.01 -12.64
N GLU A 221 -20.90 1.17 -13.04
CA GLU A 221 -21.69 2.17 -13.77
C GLU A 221 -22.12 1.71 -15.16
N LEU A 222 -21.27 0.98 -15.88
CA LEU A 222 -21.58 0.44 -17.21
C LEU A 222 -22.42 -0.83 -17.16
N GLY A 223 -22.42 -1.58 -16.04
CA GLY A 223 -23.18 -2.81 -15.88
C GLY A 223 -22.88 -3.83 -16.99
N ASP A 224 -23.93 -4.32 -17.67
CA ASP A 224 -23.81 -5.32 -18.73
C ASP A 224 -23.04 -4.84 -19.98
N ASP A 225 -22.87 -3.52 -20.16
CA ASP A 225 -22.08 -2.94 -21.25
C ASP A 225 -20.57 -2.96 -20.97
N ALA A 226 -20.15 -3.19 -19.72
CA ALA A 226 -18.75 -3.28 -19.37
C ALA A 226 -18.08 -4.53 -19.96
N ILE A 227 -16.89 -4.36 -20.51
CA ILE A 227 -15.97 -5.44 -20.80
C ILE A 227 -14.62 -5.16 -20.11
N VAL A 228 -14.14 -6.14 -19.37
CA VAL A 228 -12.82 -6.09 -18.73
C VAL A 228 -11.81 -6.82 -19.61
N LEU A 229 -10.73 -6.15 -19.95
CA LEU A 229 -9.60 -6.71 -20.66
C LEU A 229 -8.37 -6.62 -19.75
N GLN A 230 -7.85 -7.78 -19.34
CA GLN A 230 -6.71 -7.88 -18.42
C GLN A 230 -5.85 -9.07 -18.78
N ASP A 231 -4.55 -8.90 -18.70
CA ASP A 231 -3.58 -9.98 -18.65
C ASP A 231 -2.54 -9.64 -17.58
N ARG A 232 -2.63 -10.34 -16.43
CA ARG A 232 -1.75 -10.11 -15.28
C ARG A 232 -0.30 -10.50 -15.53
N SER A 233 -0.02 -11.23 -16.61
CA SER A 233 1.36 -11.58 -17.01
C SER A 233 2.07 -10.46 -17.77
N VAL A 234 1.30 -9.49 -18.29
CA VAL A 234 1.83 -8.37 -19.09
C VAL A 234 2.37 -7.26 -18.22
N TYR A 235 1.63 -6.91 -17.18
CA TYR A 235 2.00 -5.82 -16.29
C TYR A 235 1.35 -5.97 -14.91
N ARG A 236 2.12 -5.64 -13.90
CA ARG A 236 1.66 -5.27 -12.56
C ARG A 236 2.42 -4.03 -12.10
N GLU A 237 1.75 -3.08 -11.54
CA GLU A 237 2.41 -1.97 -10.87
C GLU A 237 3.11 -2.47 -9.61
N VAL A 238 4.33 -2.05 -9.39
CA VAL A 238 5.06 -2.28 -8.14
C VAL A 238 5.15 -0.96 -7.39
N PHE A 239 4.17 -0.75 -6.50
CA PHE A 239 4.05 0.47 -5.72
C PHE A 239 5.00 0.43 -4.52
N ASN A 240 5.98 1.31 -4.51
CA ASN A 240 7.11 1.23 -3.61
C ASN A 240 7.13 2.37 -2.59
N LEU A 241 7.74 2.09 -1.42
CA LEU A 241 8.17 3.09 -0.46
C LEU A 241 9.59 3.54 -0.76
N HIS A 242 9.80 4.85 -0.77
CA HIS A 242 11.06 5.48 -1.12
C HIS A 242 11.62 6.30 0.05
N ALA A 243 12.95 6.41 0.10
CA ALA A 243 13.69 7.30 1.00
C ALA A 243 14.89 7.91 0.26
N ARG A 244 15.58 8.88 0.87
CA ARG A 244 16.89 9.34 0.40
C ARG A 244 18.01 8.47 0.98
N ALA A 245 19.03 8.17 0.19
CA ALA A 245 20.24 7.51 0.69
C ALA A 245 20.92 8.34 1.79
N SER A 246 20.89 9.67 1.69
CA SER A 246 21.39 10.59 2.73
C SER A 246 20.62 10.44 4.05
N ASP A 247 19.30 10.23 4.03
CA ASP A 247 18.51 9.99 5.24
C ASP A 247 18.78 8.60 5.82
N LEU A 248 19.02 7.60 4.97
CA LEU A 248 19.45 6.26 5.41
C LEU A 248 20.85 6.22 6.00
N ALA A 249 21.70 7.19 5.67
CA ALA A 249 23.03 7.37 6.26
C ALA A 249 23.00 8.13 7.60
N ASP A 250 21.96 8.88 7.90
CA ASP A 250 21.73 9.56 9.17
C ASP A 250 21.18 8.56 10.20
N PRO A 251 21.87 8.32 11.35
CA PRO A 251 21.45 7.28 12.30
C PRO A 251 20.05 7.49 12.90
N ASP A 252 19.65 8.75 13.14
CA ASP A 252 18.35 9.04 13.75
C ASP A 252 17.22 8.88 12.75
N LYS A 253 17.40 9.38 11.53
CA LYS A 253 16.43 9.19 10.45
C LYS A 253 16.31 7.72 10.05
N ARG A 254 17.45 7.01 9.93
CA ARG A 254 17.44 5.58 9.65
C ARG A 254 16.65 4.82 10.70
N ARG A 255 16.84 5.13 12.00
CA ARG A 255 16.07 4.50 13.09
C ARG A 255 14.56 4.73 12.93
N ALA A 256 14.14 5.96 12.61
CA ALA A 256 12.73 6.26 12.36
C ALA A 256 12.18 5.49 11.15
N ILE A 257 12.93 5.43 10.05
CA ILE A 257 12.54 4.68 8.83
C ILE A 257 12.43 3.19 9.14
N VAL A 258 13.40 2.60 9.83
CA VAL A 258 13.38 1.18 10.21
C VAL A 258 12.21 0.88 11.16
N THR A 259 11.91 1.77 12.10
CA THR A 259 10.73 1.63 12.97
C THR A 259 9.44 1.70 12.16
N PHE A 260 9.35 2.58 11.16
CA PHE A 260 8.19 2.62 10.26
C PHE A 260 8.06 1.36 9.41
N LEU A 261 9.17 0.80 8.92
CA LEU A 261 9.17 -0.46 8.17
C LEU A 261 8.67 -1.64 9.02
N ARG A 262 8.97 -1.69 10.33
CA ARG A 262 8.38 -2.69 11.25
C ARG A 262 6.88 -2.53 11.33
N ALA A 263 6.39 -1.30 11.53
CA ALA A 263 4.97 -1.01 11.53
C ALA A 263 4.30 -1.37 10.19
N LEU A 264 4.99 -1.15 9.07
CA LEU A 264 4.50 -1.51 7.74
C LEU A 264 4.38 -3.04 7.57
N ILE A 265 5.34 -3.81 8.08
CA ILE A 265 5.30 -5.28 8.06
C ILE A 265 4.09 -5.78 8.84
N GLU A 266 3.88 -5.27 10.07
CA GLU A 266 2.74 -5.65 10.92
C GLU A 266 1.40 -5.25 10.30
N ALA A 267 1.30 -4.05 9.76
CA ALA A 267 0.11 -3.55 9.08
C ALA A 267 -0.24 -4.38 7.83
N THR A 268 0.76 -4.71 7.04
CA THR A 268 0.60 -5.54 5.84
C THR A 268 0.07 -6.93 6.19
N GLU A 269 0.63 -7.56 7.23
CA GLU A 269 0.17 -8.87 7.68
C GLU A 269 -1.28 -8.80 8.21
N ALA A 270 -1.63 -7.76 8.95
CA ALA A 270 -2.99 -7.55 9.45
C ALA A 270 -4.01 -7.37 8.29
N LEU A 271 -3.64 -6.61 7.26
CA LEU A 271 -4.47 -6.42 6.07
C LEU A 271 -4.66 -7.71 5.26
N ARG A 272 -3.62 -8.53 5.15
CA ARG A 272 -3.70 -9.84 4.47
C ARG A 272 -4.63 -10.80 5.19
N GLN A 273 -4.63 -10.77 6.53
CA GLN A 273 -5.49 -11.63 7.35
C GLN A 273 -6.94 -11.16 7.37
N ASN A 274 -7.18 -9.88 7.58
CA ASN A 274 -8.53 -9.32 7.66
C ASN A 274 -8.52 -7.80 7.42
N PRO A 275 -8.72 -7.32 6.19
CA PRO A 275 -8.68 -5.89 5.86
C PRO A 275 -9.86 -5.10 6.39
N GLY A 276 -11.04 -5.71 6.55
CA GLY A 276 -12.30 -5.04 6.87
C GLY A 276 -12.24 -4.06 8.05
N PRO A 277 -11.64 -4.40 9.20
CA PRO A 277 -11.52 -3.48 10.34
C PRO A 277 -10.73 -2.19 10.05
N TYR A 278 -9.91 -2.19 9.02
CA TYR A 278 -9.05 -1.06 8.65
C TYR A 278 -9.64 -0.18 7.54
N TRP A 279 -10.67 -0.60 6.85
CA TRP A 279 -11.27 0.18 5.76
C TRP A 279 -11.74 1.57 6.18
N PRO A 280 -12.37 1.79 7.36
CA PRO A 280 -12.79 3.14 7.75
C PRO A 280 -11.64 4.15 7.82
N GLN A 281 -10.48 3.76 8.39
CA GLN A 281 -9.31 4.64 8.48
C GLN A 281 -8.63 4.84 7.12
N ILE A 282 -8.63 3.81 6.26
CA ILE A 282 -8.13 3.93 4.89
C ILE A 282 -9.00 4.92 4.12
N ALA A 283 -10.32 4.71 4.13
CA ALA A 283 -11.31 5.55 3.48
C ALA A 283 -11.19 7.03 3.87
N GLU A 284 -10.98 7.30 5.18
CA GLU A 284 -10.79 8.66 5.69
C GLU A 284 -9.57 9.35 5.07
N VAL A 285 -8.45 8.62 4.89
CA VAL A 285 -7.21 9.20 4.36
C VAL A 285 -7.28 9.37 2.85
N ILE A 286 -7.68 8.31 2.11
CA ILE A 286 -7.61 8.34 0.64
C ILE A 286 -8.85 8.98 -0.01
N SER A 287 -9.89 9.28 0.78
CA SER A 287 -11.14 9.93 0.32
C SER A 287 -11.95 9.09 -0.69
N TYR A 288 -11.90 7.77 -0.56
CA TYR A 288 -12.79 6.81 -1.22
C TYR A 288 -13.71 6.17 -0.19
N SER A 289 -14.88 5.70 -0.62
CA SER A 289 -15.78 4.91 0.23
C SER A 289 -15.22 3.51 0.50
N GLU A 290 -15.68 2.87 1.56
CA GLU A 290 -15.32 1.47 1.84
C GLU A 290 -15.78 0.53 0.72
N GLU A 291 -16.84 0.85 0.00
CA GLU A 291 -17.36 0.09 -1.14
C GLU A 291 -16.42 0.18 -2.36
N GLU A 292 -15.95 1.38 -2.69
CA GLU A 292 -14.95 1.60 -3.74
C GLU A 292 -13.64 0.87 -3.41
N ILE A 293 -13.19 0.93 -2.15
CA ILE A 293 -11.99 0.20 -1.68
C ILE A 293 -12.22 -1.32 -1.84
N ALA A 294 -13.35 -1.84 -1.40
CA ALA A 294 -13.68 -3.26 -1.51
C ALA A 294 -13.75 -3.74 -2.97
N GLY A 295 -14.26 -2.90 -3.87
CA GLY A 295 -14.34 -3.18 -5.32
C GLY A 295 -12.97 -3.32 -5.99
N GLY A 296 -11.99 -2.51 -5.60
CA GLY A 296 -10.62 -2.55 -6.13
C GLY A 296 -9.70 -3.56 -5.42
N TRP A 297 -10.05 -3.97 -4.19
CA TRP A 297 -9.18 -4.82 -3.35
C TRP A 297 -8.72 -6.13 -3.97
N PRO A 298 -9.54 -6.87 -4.77
CA PRO A 298 -9.10 -8.10 -5.43
C PRO A 298 -7.96 -7.96 -6.43
N GLU A 299 -7.67 -6.73 -6.85
CA GLU A 299 -6.57 -6.43 -7.76
C GLU A 299 -5.28 -6.03 -7.03
N MET A 300 -5.26 -6.13 -5.68
CA MET A 300 -4.12 -5.78 -4.83
C MET A 300 -3.46 -7.02 -4.24
N GLU A 301 -2.14 -7.06 -4.28
CA GLU A 301 -1.32 -7.95 -3.48
C GLU A 301 -0.37 -7.13 -2.60
N PHE A 302 -0.14 -7.59 -1.37
CA PHE A 302 0.65 -6.85 -0.38
C PHE A 302 1.89 -7.68 -0.01
N PRO A 303 3.02 -7.53 -0.73
CA PRO A 303 4.27 -8.18 -0.40
C PRO A 303 4.89 -7.54 0.85
N VAL A 304 5.51 -8.38 1.71
CA VAL A 304 6.27 -7.89 2.89
C VAL A 304 7.76 -7.90 2.55
N GLN A 305 8.12 -7.41 1.37
CA GLN A 305 9.48 -7.45 0.84
C GLN A 305 9.63 -6.45 -0.31
N ILE A 306 10.85 -6.18 -0.74
CA ILE A 306 11.08 -5.69 -2.10
C ILE A 306 10.92 -6.90 -3.03
N VAL A 307 10.06 -6.79 -4.04
CA VAL A 307 9.79 -7.92 -4.95
C VAL A 307 11.09 -8.43 -5.59
N PRO A 308 11.27 -9.76 -5.73
CA PRO A 308 12.55 -10.33 -6.14
C PRO A 308 13.02 -9.89 -7.55
N ASP A 309 12.08 -9.58 -8.42
CA ASP A 309 12.31 -9.15 -9.80
C ASP A 309 12.30 -7.62 -9.98
N MET A 310 12.36 -6.84 -8.90
CA MET A 310 12.33 -5.36 -8.94
C MET A 310 13.30 -4.78 -9.96
N LEU A 311 14.51 -5.34 -10.07
CA LEU A 311 15.50 -4.83 -11.00
C LEU A 311 15.15 -5.15 -12.46
N ASP A 312 14.48 -6.26 -12.73
CA ASP A 312 13.98 -6.63 -14.05
C ASP A 312 12.83 -5.71 -14.48
N VAL A 313 11.94 -5.38 -13.53
CA VAL A 313 10.86 -4.39 -13.71
C VAL A 313 11.45 -3.02 -14.07
N LEU A 314 12.40 -2.53 -13.27
CA LEU A 314 13.05 -1.23 -13.54
C LEU A 314 13.75 -1.21 -14.90
N GLU A 315 14.43 -2.30 -15.30
CA GLU A 315 15.14 -2.38 -16.58
C GLU A 315 14.17 -2.35 -17.77
N THR A 316 13.06 -3.07 -17.66
CA THR A 316 12.03 -3.13 -18.70
C THR A 316 11.36 -1.78 -18.92
N GLU A 317 10.96 -1.13 -17.83
CA GLU A 317 10.28 0.17 -17.89
C GLU A 317 11.22 1.33 -18.21
N GLU A 318 12.48 1.21 -17.82
CA GLU A 318 13.52 2.19 -18.17
C GLU A 318 13.63 2.39 -19.68
N ALA A 319 13.50 1.32 -20.47
CA ALA A 319 13.54 1.41 -21.92
C ALA A 319 12.43 2.31 -22.47
N TRP A 320 11.22 2.22 -21.90
CA TRP A 320 10.09 3.05 -22.26
C TRP A 320 10.29 4.52 -21.79
N VAL A 321 10.67 4.73 -20.52
CA VAL A 321 10.92 6.08 -19.99
C VAL A 321 12.06 6.78 -20.75
N ALA A 322 13.09 6.05 -21.14
CA ALA A 322 14.21 6.57 -21.91
C ALA A 322 13.77 7.03 -23.29
N LYS A 323 12.94 6.23 -23.99
CA LYS A 323 12.37 6.58 -25.29
C LYS A 323 11.53 7.86 -25.22
N GLU A 324 10.67 8.00 -24.22
CA GLU A 324 9.84 9.21 -24.03
C GLU A 324 10.67 10.48 -23.76
N LYS A 325 11.85 10.31 -23.16
CA LYS A 325 12.76 11.40 -22.82
C LYS A 325 13.87 11.64 -23.87
N ASP A 326 13.79 10.93 -25.00
CA ASP A 326 14.78 10.99 -26.10
C ASP A 326 16.23 10.82 -25.58
N ARG A 327 16.45 9.76 -24.76
CA ARG A 327 17.75 9.44 -24.17
C ARG A 327 18.04 7.94 -24.25
N MET A 328 19.31 7.58 -24.03
CA MET A 328 19.68 6.18 -23.86
C MET A 328 19.16 5.63 -22.51
N PRO A 329 18.71 4.37 -22.46
CA PRO A 329 18.37 3.71 -21.20
C PRO A 329 19.60 3.62 -20.28
N ARG A 330 19.38 3.71 -18.98
CA ARG A 330 20.39 3.39 -17.97
C ARG A 330 20.69 1.90 -17.98
N SER A 331 21.92 1.55 -17.66
CA SER A 331 22.34 0.17 -17.49
C SER A 331 21.72 -0.46 -16.22
N ARG A 332 21.64 -1.79 -16.18
CA ARG A 332 21.20 -2.55 -15.02
C ARG A 332 21.97 -2.18 -13.74
N ASP A 333 23.28 -1.98 -13.84
CA ASP A 333 24.11 -1.58 -12.69
C ASP A 333 23.78 -0.16 -12.18
N GLU A 334 23.39 0.75 -13.07
CA GLU A 334 22.93 2.08 -12.67
C GLU A 334 21.57 2.01 -11.99
N LEU A 335 20.66 1.18 -12.50
CA LEU A 335 19.33 0.98 -11.92
C LEU A 335 19.40 0.27 -10.56
N ALA A 336 20.28 -0.71 -10.40
CA ALA A 336 20.46 -1.42 -9.12
C ALA A 336 20.80 -0.50 -7.95
N ARG A 337 21.41 0.67 -8.21
CA ARG A 337 21.73 1.66 -7.17
C ARG A 337 20.51 2.29 -6.51
N PHE A 338 19.35 2.20 -7.15
CA PHE A 338 18.10 2.74 -6.62
C PHE A 338 17.37 1.78 -5.68
N ILE A 339 17.90 0.58 -5.45
CA ILE A 339 17.33 -0.42 -4.55
C ILE A 339 18.22 -0.56 -3.33
N ASP A 340 17.68 -0.31 -2.12
CA ASP A 340 18.39 -0.51 -0.86
C ASP A 340 17.59 -1.46 0.05
N TYR A 341 18.04 -2.70 0.13
CA TYR A 341 17.44 -3.73 0.97
C TYR A 341 17.77 -3.56 2.46
N SER A 342 18.82 -2.78 2.79
CA SER A 342 19.39 -2.77 4.14
C SER A 342 18.44 -2.33 5.24
N PRO A 343 17.57 -1.29 5.07
CA PRO A 343 16.66 -0.89 6.14
C PRO A 343 15.53 -1.91 6.35
N LEU A 344 15.08 -2.60 5.29
CA LEU A 344 14.07 -3.64 5.41
C LEU A 344 14.62 -4.89 6.11
N VAL A 345 15.83 -5.32 5.77
CA VAL A 345 16.54 -6.42 6.45
C VAL A 345 16.74 -6.11 7.94
N GLU A 346 17.10 -4.87 8.28
CA GLU A 346 17.22 -4.43 9.67
C GLU A 346 15.88 -4.43 10.40
N ALA A 347 14.80 -4.03 9.73
CA ALA A 347 13.45 -4.08 10.30
C ALA A 347 13.02 -5.51 10.62
N MET A 348 13.27 -6.46 9.72
CA MET A 348 12.94 -7.89 9.89
C MET A 348 13.82 -8.61 10.93
N SER A 349 15.05 -8.16 11.16
CA SER A 349 16.00 -8.81 12.07
C SER A 349 15.78 -8.46 13.54
N GLY A 350 15.01 -7.45 13.85
CA GLY A 350 14.74 -6.95 15.21
C GLY A 350 13.34 -7.29 15.73
N SER A 351 12.61 -8.16 15.03
CA SER A 351 11.27 -8.65 15.41
C SER A 351 11.35 -9.95 16.22
#